data_ca150c1987b282014035997122215267
#
_entry.id   ca150c1987b282014035997122215267
#
_cell.length_a   1.000
_cell.length_b   1.000
_cell.length_c   1.000
_cell.angle_alpha   90.00
_cell.angle_beta   90.00
_cell.angle_gamma   90.00
#
_symmetry.space_group_name_H-M   'P 1'
#
loop_
_entity.id
_entity.type
_entity.pdbx_description
1 polymer ?
#
loop_
_entity_poly.entity_id
_entity_poly.type
_entity_poly.pdbx_seq_one_letter_code
_entity_poly.pdbx_strand_id
1 'polypeptide(L)'
;KPEEHDIKVTMSPAPELLSTYKLAYYDETAVLLSEEHYSMPETSTTIKSGSIVSPELPIEFINTGELDIKTTYVLPVTIKSVEGISVLQSAKTYYYVFRGASLINVVCNISRNRAYPDFKNDSKFNNLTENTMEILFKANSFPNTLNTLMGIESNYLLRIGDATIPNNQLQVATSVNNCTSADLQLESGKWYHVAVAFNKGNVKVYINGVEKLSGSTGKSSVSLGAKHTNEEDGSRCFWVGYSYKDDRYFDGVVSEVRIWNRALTAEEIQATNHFYTIEPESEGLIAYWKFDEGSGTVAKDYSVSGYDLTIEKEPKWESVSLPQ
;
A
#
# COMPACT_ATOMS: atom_id res chain seq x y z
N LYS A 1 23.51 -23.10 -30.69
CA LYS A 1 23.20 -24.27 -31.49
C LYS A 1 22.75 -25.37 -30.54
N PRO A 2 21.66 -26.12 -30.82
CA PRO A 2 21.28 -27.29 -30.02
C PRO A 2 22.39 -28.35 -30.04
N GLU A 3 22.56 -29.06 -28.94
CA GLU A 3 23.46 -30.19 -28.84
C GLU A 3 22.80 -31.46 -29.39
N GLU A 4 23.64 -32.39 -29.83
CA GLU A 4 23.19 -33.68 -30.45
C GLU A 4 22.98 -34.79 -29.42
N HIS A 5 23.11 -34.48 -28.13
CA HIS A 5 22.92 -35.40 -27.01
C HIS A 5 22.09 -34.74 -25.90
N ASP A 6 21.51 -35.53 -25.01
CA ASP A 6 20.78 -35.09 -23.85
C ASP A 6 21.74 -34.43 -22.84
N ILE A 7 21.34 -33.29 -22.26
CA ILE A 7 22.13 -32.57 -21.26
C ILE A 7 21.39 -32.61 -19.95
N LYS A 8 21.92 -33.29 -18.95
CA LYS A 8 21.38 -33.31 -17.60
C LYS A 8 21.91 -32.11 -16.81
N VAL A 9 21.00 -31.36 -16.22
CA VAL A 9 21.29 -30.21 -15.36
C VAL A 9 20.79 -30.51 -13.96
N THR A 10 21.64 -30.31 -12.96
CA THR A 10 21.28 -30.44 -11.55
C THR A 10 21.41 -29.08 -10.87
N MET A 11 20.38 -28.68 -10.14
CA MET A 11 20.34 -27.44 -9.35
C MET A 11 20.22 -27.77 -7.87
N SER A 12 20.69 -26.89 -7.02
CA SER A 12 20.51 -27.01 -5.56
C SER A 12 20.52 -25.65 -4.89
N PRO A 13 19.91 -25.51 -3.71
CA PRO A 13 20.17 -24.41 -2.83
C PRO A 13 21.67 -24.30 -2.53
N ALA A 14 22.17 -23.07 -2.40
CA ALA A 14 23.58 -22.76 -2.21
C ALA A 14 23.75 -21.68 -1.11
N PRO A 15 23.49 -22.04 0.15
CA PRO A 15 23.50 -21.08 1.27
C PRO A 15 24.84 -20.34 1.43
N GLU A 16 25.93 -20.95 1.03
CA GLU A 16 27.28 -20.35 1.03
C GLU A 16 27.39 -19.12 0.11
N LEU A 17 26.47 -18.96 -0.86
CA LEU A 17 26.45 -17.81 -1.77
C LEU A 17 25.71 -16.60 -1.23
N LEU A 18 25.18 -16.65 0.00
CA LEU A 18 24.57 -15.47 0.65
C LEU A 18 25.57 -14.32 0.79
N SER A 19 26.83 -14.62 1.12
CA SER A 19 27.88 -13.60 1.21
C SER A 19 28.15 -12.92 -0.13
N THR A 20 28.07 -13.67 -1.23
CA THR A 20 28.20 -13.13 -2.59
C THR A 20 27.03 -12.20 -2.93
N TYR A 21 25.80 -12.58 -2.53
CA TYR A 21 24.63 -11.73 -2.68
C TYR A 21 24.81 -10.39 -1.93
N LYS A 22 25.18 -10.45 -0.64
CA LYS A 22 25.39 -9.26 0.19
C LYS A 22 26.36 -8.26 -0.43
N LEU A 23 27.48 -8.75 -0.96
CA LEU A 23 28.46 -7.93 -1.64
C LEU A 23 27.95 -7.35 -2.98
N ALA A 24 27.29 -8.17 -3.78
CA ALA A 24 26.82 -7.77 -5.11
C ALA A 24 25.68 -6.76 -5.09
N TYR A 25 24.81 -6.84 -4.07
CA TYR A 25 23.61 -6.01 -3.96
C TYR A 25 23.66 -5.00 -2.80
N TYR A 26 24.80 -4.88 -2.12
CA TYR A 26 25.01 -3.96 -0.97
C TYR A 26 23.99 -4.14 0.14
N ASP A 27 23.52 -5.38 0.37
CA ASP A 27 22.53 -5.72 1.40
C ASP A 27 23.17 -6.53 2.52
N GLU A 28 23.91 -5.86 3.41
CA GLU A 28 24.62 -6.50 4.52
C GLU A 28 23.68 -7.18 5.54
N THR A 29 22.41 -6.76 5.58
CA THR A 29 21.41 -7.25 6.54
C THR A 29 20.66 -8.48 6.06
N ALA A 30 20.76 -8.85 4.78
CA ALA A 30 20.09 -10.01 4.22
C ALA A 30 20.45 -11.30 4.99
N VAL A 31 19.47 -12.16 5.19
CA VAL A 31 19.62 -13.48 5.83
C VAL A 31 19.22 -14.60 4.87
N LEU A 32 19.67 -15.81 5.14
CA LEU A 32 19.25 -16.97 4.36
C LEU A 32 17.79 -17.30 4.65
N LEU A 33 17.02 -17.60 3.57
CA LEU A 33 15.67 -18.17 3.73
C LEU A 33 15.80 -19.58 4.28
N SER A 34 15.13 -19.88 5.41
CA SER A 34 15.23 -21.21 6.03
C SER A 34 14.48 -22.28 5.24
N GLU A 35 14.88 -23.53 5.42
CA GLU A 35 14.33 -24.69 4.66
C GLU A 35 12.84 -24.92 4.91
N GLU A 36 12.28 -24.40 5.99
CA GLU A 36 10.85 -24.48 6.29
C GLU A 36 9.96 -23.58 5.40
N HIS A 37 10.59 -22.65 4.67
CA HIS A 37 9.91 -21.68 3.82
C HIS A 37 10.00 -22.00 2.33
N TYR A 38 10.62 -23.11 1.93
CA TYR A 38 10.63 -23.54 0.54
C TYR A 38 10.73 -25.05 0.37
N SER A 39 10.34 -25.54 -0.79
CA SER A 39 10.47 -26.93 -1.21
C SER A 39 10.99 -26.99 -2.65
N MET A 40 11.94 -27.86 -2.91
CA MET A 40 12.43 -28.23 -4.25
C MET A 40 12.19 -29.73 -4.46
N PRO A 41 10.99 -30.16 -4.89
CA PRO A 41 10.65 -31.56 -5.02
C PRO A 41 11.50 -32.28 -6.08
N GLU A 42 11.98 -31.55 -7.08
CA GLU A 42 12.90 -32.02 -8.10
C GLU A 42 14.14 -31.14 -8.17
N THR A 43 15.31 -31.75 -8.26
CA THR A 43 16.60 -31.05 -8.32
C THR A 43 17.31 -31.20 -9.65
N SER A 44 16.81 -31.99 -10.60
CA SER A 44 17.42 -32.19 -11.90
C SER A 44 16.41 -32.20 -13.04
N THR A 45 16.84 -31.68 -14.17
CA THR A 45 16.07 -31.69 -15.43
C THR A 45 16.98 -32.07 -16.61
N THR A 46 16.41 -32.37 -17.77
CA THR A 46 17.17 -32.75 -18.94
C THR A 46 16.76 -31.92 -20.15
N ILE A 47 17.73 -31.22 -20.73
CA ILE A 47 17.57 -30.60 -22.06
C ILE A 47 17.75 -31.72 -23.08
N LYS A 48 16.70 -32.04 -23.80
CA LYS A 48 16.75 -33.12 -24.79
C LYS A 48 17.60 -32.77 -26.01
N SER A 49 18.23 -33.77 -26.61
CA SER A 49 18.94 -33.63 -27.90
C SER A 49 18.11 -32.83 -28.90
N GLY A 50 18.70 -31.83 -29.52
CA GLY A 50 18.04 -30.93 -30.47
C GLY A 50 17.19 -29.82 -29.82
N SER A 51 17.05 -29.79 -28.50
CA SER A 51 16.36 -28.71 -27.74
C SER A 51 17.35 -27.68 -27.21
N ILE A 52 16.82 -26.48 -26.89
CA ILE A 52 17.56 -25.42 -26.18
C ILE A 52 16.92 -25.08 -24.83
N VAL A 53 15.85 -25.80 -24.45
CA VAL A 53 15.14 -25.62 -23.20
C VAL A 53 14.91 -26.95 -22.51
N SER A 54 14.87 -26.96 -21.20
CA SER A 54 14.45 -28.08 -20.35
C SER A 54 13.00 -27.96 -19.93
N PRO A 55 12.37 -29.02 -19.40
CA PRO A 55 11.24 -28.91 -18.50
C PRO A 55 11.57 -28.01 -17.31
N GLU A 56 10.54 -27.39 -16.73
CA GLU A 56 10.67 -26.54 -15.55
C GLU A 56 11.08 -27.35 -14.31
N LEU A 57 11.87 -26.73 -13.43
CA LEU A 57 12.16 -27.24 -12.09
C LEU A 57 11.42 -26.34 -11.10
N PRO A 58 10.29 -26.79 -10.53
CA PRO A 58 9.50 -25.96 -9.62
C PRO A 58 10.23 -25.76 -8.30
N ILE A 59 10.12 -24.54 -7.76
CA ILE A 59 10.44 -24.21 -6.39
C ILE A 59 9.15 -23.69 -5.77
N GLU A 60 8.68 -24.39 -4.73
CA GLU A 60 7.50 -23.98 -3.99
C GLU A 60 7.93 -23.17 -2.77
N PHE A 61 7.31 -22.00 -2.58
CA PHE A 61 7.53 -21.18 -1.38
C PHE A 61 6.35 -21.33 -0.46
N ILE A 62 6.62 -21.64 0.82
CA ILE A 62 5.62 -21.99 1.83
C ILE A 62 5.81 -21.12 3.07
N ASN A 63 4.71 -20.86 3.80
CA ASN A 63 4.71 -20.10 5.07
C ASN A 63 5.40 -18.72 4.97
N THR A 64 5.39 -18.10 3.79
CA THR A 64 6.08 -16.80 3.57
C THR A 64 5.45 -15.66 4.35
N GLY A 65 4.19 -15.80 4.78
CA GLY A 65 3.52 -14.84 5.68
C GLY A 65 4.08 -14.79 7.11
N GLU A 66 4.90 -15.77 7.50
CA GLU A 66 5.56 -15.81 8.83
C GLU A 66 6.92 -15.09 8.83
N LEU A 67 7.40 -14.65 7.68
CA LEU A 67 8.67 -13.95 7.54
C LEU A 67 8.60 -12.54 8.13
N ASP A 68 9.64 -12.12 8.83
CA ASP A 68 9.76 -10.75 9.36
C ASP A 68 9.80 -9.74 8.21
N ILE A 69 8.89 -8.76 8.25
CA ILE A 69 8.74 -7.73 7.20
C ILE A 69 9.94 -6.81 7.06
N LYS A 70 10.77 -6.68 8.09
CA LYS A 70 11.96 -5.82 8.10
C LYS A 70 13.22 -6.53 7.61
N THR A 71 13.13 -7.85 7.43
CA THR A 71 14.27 -8.69 7.07
C THR A 71 14.22 -9.09 5.61
N THR A 72 15.33 -8.94 4.89
CA THR A 72 15.50 -9.46 3.54
C THR A 72 15.96 -10.91 3.62
N TYR A 73 15.16 -11.84 3.14
CA TYR A 73 15.49 -13.25 3.04
C TYR A 73 15.92 -13.61 1.62
N VAL A 74 16.97 -14.39 1.50
CA VAL A 74 17.55 -14.76 0.21
C VAL A 74 17.70 -16.27 0.12
N LEU A 75 17.18 -16.85 -0.95
CA LEU A 75 17.46 -18.25 -1.33
C LEU A 75 18.33 -18.25 -2.59
N PRO A 76 19.65 -18.45 -2.45
CA PRO A 76 20.51 -18.70 -3.61
C PRO A 76 20.26 -20.12 -4.14
N VAL A 77 20.01 -20.26 -5.43
CA VAL A 77 19.91 -21.55 -6.13
C VAL A 77 20.89 -21.56 -7.27
N THR A 78 21.76 -22.56 -7.30
CA THR A 78 22.84 -22.65 -8.28
C THR A 78 22.79 -23.93 -9.11
N ILE A 79 23.29 -23.87 -10.34
CA ILE A 79 23.57 -25.05 -11.12
C ILE A 79 24.77 -25.76 -10.48
N LYS A 80 24.52 -26.94 -9.91
CA LYS A 80 25.52 -27.76 -9.22
C LYS A 80 26.36 -28.55 -10.20
N SER A 81 25.72 -29.13 -11.21
CA SER A 81 26.41 -29.89 -12.26
C SER A 81 25.65 -29.83 -13.57
N VAL A 82 26.39 -29.87 -14.65
CA VAL A 82 25.89 -30.04 -16.02
C VAL A 82 26.77 -31.07 -16.72
N GLU A 83 26.15 -32.00 -17.43
CA GLU A 83 26.88 -33.02 -18.19
C GLU A 83 27.08 -32.57 -19.63
N GLY A 84 28.32 -32.64 -20.13
CA GLY A 84 28.65 -32.50 -21.56
C GLY A 84 28.88 -31.07 -22.07
N ILE A 85 28.56 -30.01 -21.31
CA ILE A 85 28.80 -28.62 -21.72
C ILE A 85 29.34 -27.77 -20.58
N SER A 86 29.88 -26.60 -20.92
CA SER A 86 30.32 -25.60 -19.92
C SER A 86 29.19 -24.67 -19.52
N VAL A 87 29.17 -24.28 -18.24
CA VAL A 87 28.21 -23.32 -17.68
C VAL A 87 28.77 -21.91 -17.67
N LEU A 88 28.00 -20.94 -18.14
CA LEU A 88 28.36 -19.54 -18.02
C LEU A 88 28.29 -19.13 -16.52
N GLN A 89 29.43 -18.80 -15.93
CA GLN A 89 29.56 -18.58 -14.49
C GLN A 89 28.73 -17.38 -14.01
N SER A 90 28.57 -16.33 -14.81
CA SER A 90 27.74 -15.15 -14.49
C SER A 90 26.23 -15.42 -14.49
N ALA A 91 25.76 -16.54 -15.05
CA ALA A 91 24.36 -16.92 -15.10
C ALA A 91 24.09 -18.26 -14.39
N LYS A 92 25.05 -18.71 -13.55
CA LYS A 92 24.99 -20.01 -12.87
C LYS A 92 24.06 -20.02 -11.68
N THR A 93 23.85 -18.86 -11.04
CA THR A 93 23.13 -18.72 -9.76
C THR A 93 21.98 -17.73 -9.91
N TYR A 94 20.83 -18.11 -9.36
CA TYR A 94 19.68 -17.25 -9.17
C TYR A 94 19.51 -16.95 -7.68
N TYR A 95 19.15 -15.71 -7.35
CA TYR A 95 18.84 -15.30 -6.01
C TYR A 95 17.33 -14.99 -5.93
N TYR A 96 16.59 -15.83 -5.21
CA TYR A 96 15.20 -15.54 -4.88
C TYR A 96 15.21 -14.68 -3.61
N VAL A 97 14.67 -13.49 -3.71
CA VAL A 97 14.70 -12.49 -2.64
C VAL A 97 13.30 -12.25 -2.13
N PHE A 98 13.11 -12.42 -0.84
CA PHE A 98 11.84 -12.20 -0.14
C PHE A 98 12.04 -11.14 0.93
N ARG A 99 11.08 -10.25 1.01
CA ARG A 99 10.81 -9.51 2.25
C ARG A 99 9.48 -10.04 2.76
N GLY A 100 9.35 -10.22 4.08
CA GLY A 100 8.08 -10.62 4.66
C GLY A 100 7.01 -9.63 4.19
N ALA A 101 5.90 -10.13 3.67
CA ALA A 101 4.77 -9.26 3.38
C ALA A 101 4.15 -8.83 4.70
N SER A 102 3.99 -7.52 4.93
CA SER A 102 3.14 -7.05 6.02
C SER A 102 1.71 -7.41 5.64
N LEU A 103 1.19 -8.47 6.23
CA LEU A 103 -0.22 -8.82 6.07
C LEU A 103 -1.05 -7.94 6.98
N ILE A 104 -2.03 -7.27 6.43
CA ILE A 104 -3.09 -6.67 7.22
C ILE A 104 -4.07 -7.78 7.56
N ASN A 105 -4.22 -8.07 8.85
CA ASN A 105 -5.08 -9.14 9.36
C ASN A 105 -6.41 -8.63 9.91
N VAL A 106 -6.48 -7.35 10.24
CA VAL A 106 -7.66 -6.70 10.81
C VAL A 106 -7.86 -5.35 10.14
N VAL A 107 -9.11 -4.99 9.92
CA VAL A 107 -9.51 -3.67 9.39
C VAL A 107 -10.73 -3.15 10.14
N CYS A 108 -10.92 -1.84 10.11
CA CYS A 108 -12.04 -1.16 10.75
C CYS A 108 -13.22 -0.98 9.79
N ASN A 109 -14.38 -1.53 10.11
CA ASN A 109 -15.61 -1.19 9.43
C ASN A 109 -16.16 0.12 10.01
N ILE A 110 -16.11 1.19 9.20
CA ILE A 110 -16.49 2.54 9.59
C ILE A 110 -17.90 2.93 9.09
N SER A 111 -18.68 1.96 8.56
CA SER A 111 -20.03 2.21 8.07
C SER A 111 -20.91 2.91 9.14
N ARG A 112 -21.48 4.05 8.80
CA ARG A 112 -22.25 4.91 9.74
C ARG A 112 -21.50 5.28 11.02
N ASN A 113 -20.19 5.32 10.93
CA ASN A 113 -19.28 5.75 11.97
C ASN A 113 -18.29 6.75 11.39
N ARG A 114 -17.53 7.40 12.24
CA ARG A 114 -16.58 8.43 11.87
C ARG A 114 -15.41 8.46 12.83
N ALA A 115 -14.26 8.88 12.33
CA ALA A 115 -13.08 9.04 13.15
C ALA A 115 -12.41 10.40 12.87
N TYR A 116 -11.79 10.98 13.90
CA TYR A 116 -11.12 12.26 13.80
C TYR A 116 -9.90 12.34 14.72
N PRO A 117 -8.81 13.00 14.28
CA PRO A 117 -7.75 13.45 15.16
C PRO A 117 -8.05 14.85 15.66
N ASP A 118 -7.70 15.19 16.89
CA ASP A 118 -7.68 16.59 17.30
C ASP A 118 -6.28 17.18 17.08
N PHE A 119 -6.02 17.69 15.89
CA PHE A 119 -4.77 18.33 15.53
C PHE A 119 -4.51 19.68 16.24
N LYS A 120 -5.47 20.22 16.97
CA LYS A 120 -5.35 21.44 17.79
C LYS A 120 -4.78 22.64 17.05
N ASN A 121 -5.01 22.74 15.74
CA ASN A 121 -4.41 23.73 14.83
C ASN A 121 -2.87 23.67 14.74
N ASP A 122 -2.28 22.50 14.95
CA ASP A 122 -0.84 22.33 14.79
C ASP A 122 -0.40 22.74 13.37
N SER A 123 0.60 23.64 13.33
CA SER A 123 1.07 24.26 12.11
C SER A 123 1.64 23.26 11.09
N LYS A 124 2.09 22.08 11.54
CA LYS A 124 2.61 21.03 10.64
C LYS A 124 1.55 20.48 9.67
N PHE A 125 0.26 20.66 9.97
CA PHE A 125 -0.86 20.25 9.11
C PHE A 125 -1.47 21.41 8.32
N ASN A 126 -0.93 22.62 8.43
CA ASN A 126 -1.52 23.82 7.86
C ASN A 126 -0.62 24.50 6.83
N ASN A 127 -1.25 25.15 5.85
CA ASN A 127 -0.55 25.87 4.77
C ASN A 127 0.43 24.98 3.98
N LEU A 128 0.09 23.70 3.82
CA LEU A 128 0.89 22.74 3.08
C LEU A 128 0.86 23.10 1.60
N THR A 129 1.98 23.50 1.05
CA THR A 129 2.18 23.72 -0.40
C THR A 129 2.39 22.41 -1.13
N GLU A 130 2.78 21.37 -0.42
CA GLU A 130 2.88 19.99 -0.86
C GLU A 130 2.24 19.08 0.19
N ASN A 131 1.56 18.04 -0.26
CA ASN A 131 0.89 17.09 0.61
C ASN A 131 0.57 15.81 -0.15
N THR A 132 0.51 14.69 0.54
CA THR A 132 -0.15 13.47 0.04
C THR A 132 -1.09 12.93 1.09
N MET A 133 -2.32 12.62 0.69
CA MET A 133 -3.27 11.84 1.47
C MET A 133 -3.40 10.46 0.86
N GLU A 134 -3.34 9.41 1.69
CA GLU A 134 -3.48 8.02 1.25
C GLU A 134 -4.48 7.29 2.13
N ILE A 135 -5.22 6.38 1.53
CA ILE A 135 -6.16 5.49 2.21
C ILE A 135 -6.31 4.17 1.48
N LEU A 136 -6.23 3.05 2.21
CA LEU A 136 -6.62 1.72 1.74
C LEU A 136 -8.04 1.43 2.24
N PHE A 137 -8.96 1.12 1.34
CA PHE A 137 -10.36 0.89 1.70
C PHE A 137 -11.06 -0.09 0.77
N LYS A 138 -12.20 -0.61 1.24
CA LYS A 138 -13.16 -1.35 0.43
C LYS A 138 -14.56 -0.85 0.74
N ALA A 139 -15.24 -0.27 -0.26
CA ALA A 139 -16.62 0.15 -0.12
C ALA A 139 -17.57 -1.05 -0.15
N ASN A 140 -18.51 -1.13 0.79
CA ASN A 140 -19.62 -2.09 0.74
C ASN A 140 -20.62 -1.66 -0.31
N SER A 141 -20.95 -0.38 -0.33
CA SER A 141 -21.85 0.26 -1.30
C SER A 141 -21.58 1.76 -1.38
N PHE A 142 -22.28 2.44 -2.28
CA PHE A 142 -22.27 3.90 -2.42
C PHE A 142 -23.69 4.42 -2.20
N PRO A 143 -24.22 4.40 -0.95
CA PRO A 143 -25.62 4.63 -0.67
C PRO A 143 -26.01 6.11 -0.74
N ASN A 144 -25.06 7.01 -0.56
CA ASN A 144 -25.28 8.44 -0.52
C ASN A 144 -24.88 9.09 -1.84
N THR A 145 -25.46 10.24 -2.17
CA THR A 145 -25.00 11.10 -3.26
C THR A 145 -23.53 11.49 -3.06
N LEU A 146 -23.10 11.55 -1.79
CA LEU A 146 -21.75 11.92 -1.36
C LEU A 146 -21.31 10.97 -0.24
N ASN A 147 -20.17 10.32 -0.42
CA ASN A 147 -19.58 9.42 0.58
C ASN A 147 -18.16 9.92 0.87
N THR A 148 -17.88 10.33 2.09
CA THR A 148 -16.58 10.91 2.44
C THR A 148 -15.57 9.86 2.82
N LEU A 149 -14.40 9.85 2.19
CA LEU A 149 -13.27 9.03 2.61
C LEU A 149 -12.48 9.72 3.71
N MET A 150 -11.91 10.91 3.43
CA MET A 150 -11.10 11.64 4.41
C MET A 150 -10.90 13.11 4.02
N GLY A 151 -10.61 13.95 5.01
CA GLY A 151 -10.29 15.36 4.79
C GLY A 151 -11.25 16.33 5.46
N ILE A 152 -11.27 17.58 4.99
CA ILE A 152 -12.06 18.69 5.55
C ILE A 152 -12.99 19.25 4.49
N GLU A 153 -14.29 19.21 4.73
CA GLU A 153 -15.32 19.78 3.85
C GLU A 153 -15.08 21.26 3.58
N SER A 154 -15.28 21.65 2.32
CA SER A 154 -15.05 23.02 1.82
C SER A 154 -13.59 23.52 1.95
N ASN A 155 -12.64 22.62 2.20
CA ASN A 155 -11.21 22.97 2.24
C ASN A 155 -10.37 22.02 1.36
N TYR A 156 -10.24 20.77 1.77
CA TYR A 156 -9.53 19.74 1.02
C TYR A 156 -10.08 18.36 1.45
N LEU A 157 -10.86 17.74 0.59
CA LEU A 157 -11.64 16.55 0.88
C LEU A 157 -11.52 15.51 -0.23
N LEU A 158 -11.25 14.28 0.15
CA LEU A 158 -11.37 13.12 -0.71
C LEU A 158 -12.74 12.47 -0.49
N ARG A 159 -13.58 12.45 -1.52
CA ARG A 159 -14.96 11.95 -1.45
C ARG A 159 -15.33 11.13 -2.68
N ILE A 160 -16.41 10.36 -2.59
CA ILE A 160 -16.96 9.55 -3.67
C ILE A 160 -18.38 10.02 -3.94
N GLY A 161 -18.67 10.36 -5.20
CA GLY A 161 -19.95 10.91 -5.63
C GLY A 161 -20.08 12.42 -5.42
N ASP A 162 -21.02 12.99 -6.15
CA ASP A 162 -21.55 14.36 -6.02
C ASP A 162 -22.86 14.45 -6.81
N ALA A 163 -23.61 15.53 -6.66
CA ALA A 163 -24.87 15.76 -7.37
C ALA A 163 -24.73 15.72 -8.91
N THR A 164 -23.55 16.01 -9.45
CA THR A 164 -23.28 16.12 -10.89
C THR A 164 -22.41 14.99 -11.46
N ILE A 165 -22.00 14.02 -10.63
CA ILE A 165 -21.18 12.88 -11.04
C ILE A 165 -21.76 11.58 -10.43
N PRO A 166 -21.42 10.40 -10.98
CA PRO A 166 -21.86 9.12 -10.41
C PRO A 166 -21.50 8.97 -8.93
N ASN A 167 -22.37 8.33 -8.15
CA ASN A 167 -22.19 8.12 -6.72
C ASN A 167 -21.02 7.18 -6.34
N ASN A 168 -20.40 6.52 -7.32
CA ASN A 168 -19.20 5.70 -7.19
C ASN A 168 -17.93 6.35 -7.75
N GLN A 169 -17.98 7.62 -8.15
CA GLN A 169 -16.84 8.33 -8.76
C GLN A 169 -16.10 9.17 -7.73
N LEU A 170 -14.80 8.89 -7.59
CA LEU A 170 -13.92 9.62 -6.68
C LEU A 170 -13.72 11.07 -7.11
N GLN A 171 -13.64 11.97 -6.15
CA GLN A 171 -13.43 13.40 -6.36
C GLN A 171 -12.51 13.98 -5.28
N VAL A 172 -11.55 14.78 -5.69
CA VAL A 172 -10.83 15.69 -4.80
C VAL A 172 -11.56 17.03 -4.81
N ALA A 173 -12.18 17.36 -3.68
CA ALA A 173 -13.02 18.56 -3.55
C ALA A 173 -12.30 19.63 -2.74
N THR A 174 -12.35 20.87 -3.22
CA THR A 174 -11.84 22.04 -2.51
C THR A 174 -12.87 23.16 -2.52
N SER A 175 -12.58 24.26 -1.81
CA SER A 175 -13.41 25.47 -1.83
C SER A 175 -13.34 26.24 -3.17
N VAL A 176 -12.45 25.88 -4.08
CA VAL A 176 -12.22 26.61 -5.33
C VAL A 176 -12.61 25.76 -6.53
N ASN A 177 -12.05 24.57 -6.64
CA ASN A 177 -12.27 23.69 -7.78
C ASN A 177 -12.26 22.22 -7.34
N ASN A 178 -13.10 21.40 -7.98
CA ASN A 178 -13.15 19.95 -7.76
C ASN A 178 -12.44 19.25 -8.94
N CYS A 179 -11.64 18.25 -8.60
CA CYS A 179 -10.91 17.43 -9.56
C CYS A 179 -11.50 16.01 -9.59
N THR A 180 -12.01 15.59 -10.74
CA THR A 180 -12.57 14.25 -10.95
C THR A 180 -12.55 13.89 -12.43
N SER A 181 -12.63 12.60 -12.76
CA SER A 181 -12.82 12.08 -14.12
C SER A 181 -13.56 10.75 -14.09
N ALA A 182 -14.04 10.27 -15.22
CA ALA A 182 -14.68 8.95 -15.33
C ALA A 182 -13.72 7.79 -15.01
N ASP A 183 -12.40 8.00 -15.14
CA ASP A 183 -11.37 7.01 -14.80
C ASP A 183 -11.23 6.78 -13.28
N LEU A 184 -11.92 7.59 -12.48
CA LEU A 184 -11.97 7.51 -11.02
C LEU A 184 -13.22 6.77 -10.51
N GLN A 185 -13.96 6.06 -11.36
CA GLN A 185 -15.10 5.24 -10.93
C GLN A 185 -14.60 3.96 -10.23
N LEU A 186 -15.25 3.63 -9.12
CA LEU A 186 -14.93 2.52 -8.23
C LEU A 186 -16.04 1.46 -8.26
N GLU A 187 -15.69 0.24 -7.91
CA GLU A 187 -16.64 -0.86 -7.73
C GLU A 187 -16.76 -1.21 -6.23
N SER A 188 -17.97 -1.51 -5.78
CA SER A 188 -18.17 -2.01 -4.41
C SER A 188 -17.57 -3.40 -4.25
N GLY A 189 -17.13 -3.73 -3.03
CA GLY A 189 -16.54 -5.02 -2.69
C GLY A 189 -15.09 -5.22 -3.12
N LYS A 190 -14.47 -4.23 -3.77
CA LYS A 190 -13.04 -4.28 -4.16
C LYS A 190 -12.18 -3.41 -3.25
N TRP A 191 -10.96 -3.87 -3.00
CA TRP A 191 -9.95 -3.10 -2.31
C TRP A 191 -9.30 -2.07 -3.24
N TYR A 192 -9.16 -0.86 -2.75
CA TYR A 192 -8.48 0.24 -3.43
C TYR A 192 -7.51 0.94 -2.48
N HIS A 193 -6.28 1.08 -2.92
CA HIS A 193 -5.38 2.09 -2.40
C HIS A 193 -5.53 3.36 -3.23
N VAL A 194 -5.88 4.46 -2.59
CA VAL A 194 -5.97 5.77 -3.24
C VAL A 194 -4.93 6.69 -2.62
N ALA A 195 -4.13 7.33 -3.47
CA ALA A 195 -3.22 8.40 -3.10
C ALA A 195 -3.57 9.68 -3.87
N VAL A 196 -3.61 10.80 -3.16
CA VAL A 196 -3.79 12.14 -3.72
C VAL A 196 -2.58 12.99 -3.41
N ALA A 197 -1.68 13.15 -4.38
CA ALA A 197 -0.49 13.99 -4.26
C ALA A 197 -0.81 15.42 -4.72
N PHE A 198 -0.73 16.38 -3.80
CA PHE A 198 -0.92 17.80 -4.02
C PHE A 198 0.44 18.50 -4.09
N ASN A 199 0.65 19.29 -5.14
CA ASN A 199 1.86 20.10 -5.30
C ASN A 199 1.48 21.48 -5.85
N LYS A 200 1.56 22.50 -5.00
CA LYS A 200 1.35 23.92 -5.34
C LYS A 200 0.09 24.16 -6.21
N GLY A 201 -1.01 23.51 -5.81
CA GLY A 201 -2.32 23.63 -6.46
C GLY A 201 -2.63 22.56 -7.49
N ASN A 202 -1.67 21.81 -7.96
CA ASN A 202 -1.90 20.67 -8.83
C ASN A 202 -2.09 19.41 -8.00
N VAL A 203 -2.98 18.55 -8.43
CA VAL A 203 -3.19 17.23 -7.83
C VAL A 203 -2.99 16.13 -8.83
N LYS A 204 -2.40 15.04 -8.38
CA LYS A 204 -2.39 13.75 -9.07
C LYS A 204 -3.12 12.75 -8.19
N VAL A 205 -4.03 11.99 -8.79
CA VAL A 205 -4.78 10.93 -8.12
C VAL A 205 -4.33 9.59 -8.66
N TYR A 206 -3.92 8.73 -7.75
CA TYR A 206 -3.51 7.36 -8.05
C TYR A 206 -4.52 6.38 -7.46
N ILE A 207 -4.88 5.36 -8.23
CA ILE A 207 -5.66 4.21 -7.77
C ILE A 207 -4.80 2.96 -7.98
N ASN A 208 -4.51 2.24 -6.90
CA ASN A 208 -3.63 1.07 -6.89
C ASN A 208 -2.29 1.34 -7.63
N GLY A 209 -1.66 2.48 -7.30
CA GLY A 209 -0.38 2.91 -7.85
C GLY A 209 -0.43 3.49 -9.27
N VAL A 210 -1.58 3.44 -9.95
CA VAL A 210 -1.73 3.96 -11.32
C VAL A 210 -2.29 5.37 -11.30
N GLU A 211 -1.59 6.34 -11.90
CA GLU A 211 -2.11 7.70 -12.08
C GLU A 211 -3.37 7.68 -12.95
N LYS A 212 -4.48 8.14 -12.41
CA LYS A 212 -5.80 8.20 -13.06
C LYS A 212 -6.26 9.62 -13.37
N LEU A 213 -5.71 10.61 -12.69
CA LEU A 213 -6.07 12.01 -12.88
C LEU A 213 -4.87 12.91 -12.58
N SER A 214 -4.68 13.92 -13.41
CA SER A 214 -3.90 15.11 -13.10
C SER A 214 -4.79 16.33 -13.29
N GLY A 215 -4.85 17.24 -12.31
CA GLY A 215 -5.76 18.38 -12.32
C GLY A 215 -5.27 19.52 -11.44
N SER A 216 -5.98 20.66 -11.51
CA SER A 216 -5.69 21.83 -10.67
C SER A 216 -6.85 22.14 -9.73
N THR A 217 -6.55 22.30 -8.46
CA THR A 217 -7.52 22.67 -7.42
C THR A 217 -7.76 24.17 -7.34
N GLY A 218 -6.93 24.98 -8.01
CA GLY A 218 -6.95 26.45 -7.91
C GLY A 218 -6.43 26.99 -6.55
N LYS A 219 -5.93 26.14 -5.66
CA LYS A 219 -5.37 26.52 -4.34
C LYS A 219 -3.85 26.43 -4.36
N SER A 220 -3.15 27.39 -3.74
CA SER A 220 -1.68 27.33 -3.61
C SER A 220 -1.22 26.45 -2.45
N SER A 221 -2.08 26.22 -1.46
CA SER A 221 -1.82 25.38 -0.28
C SER A 221 -3.12 24.80 0.28
N VAL A 222 -3.00 23.76 1.10
CA VAL A 222 -4.09 23.14 1.82
C VAL A 222 -3.82 23.12 3.31
N SER A 223 -4.89 23.07 4.14
CA SER A 223 -4.78 22.99 5.60
C SER A 223 -5.68 21.87 6.10
N LEU A 224 -5.12 20.97 6.91
CA LEU A 224 -5.79 19.80 7.48
C LEU A 224 -5.89 19.87 9.00
N GLY A 225 -5.22 20.83 9.66
CA GLY A 225 -5.03 20.91 11.10
C GLY A 225 -6.17 21.57 11.88
N ALA A 226 -7.33 21.84 11.28
CA ALA A 226 -8.45 22.48 11.97
C ALA A 226 -8.81 21.73 13.26
N LYS A 227 -8.99 22.49 14.35
CA LYS A 227 -9.38 21.93 15.65
C LYS A 227 -10.76 21.29 15.56
N HIS A 228 -10.92 20.13 16.19
CA HIS A 228 -12.24 19.52 16.38
C HIS A 228 -13.11 20.38 17.30
N THR A 229 -14.38 20.60 16.92
CA THR A 229 -15.40 21.28 17.71
C THR A 229 -16.67 20.44 17.74
N ASN A 230 -17.48 20.60 18.78
CA ASN A 230 -18.78 19.92 18.91
C ASN A 230 -19.92 20.86 18.46
N GLU A 231 -19.83 21.40 17.25
CA GLU A 231 -20.88 22.26 16.68
C GLU A 231 -22.07 21.44 16.18
N GLU A 232 -23.29 21.99 16.23
CA GLU A 232 -24.52 21.30 15.82
C GLU A 232 -24.50 20.87 14.35
N ASP A 233 -23.87 21.66 13.47
CA ASP A 233 -23.68 21.33 12.04
C ASP A 233 -22.53 20.35 11.77
N GLY A 234 -21.96 19.75 12.82
CA GLY A 234 -20.74 18.94 12.75
C GLY A 234 -19.49 19.79 12.57
N SER A 235 -18.42 19.36 13.21
CA SER A 235 -17.14 20.05 13.14
C SER A 235 -16.55 19.97 11.73
N ARG A 236 -16.09 21.10 11.18
CA ARG A 236 -15.33 21.18 9.92
C ARG A 236 -13.84 20.97 10.19
N CYS A 237 -13.51 19.85 10.83
CA CYS A 237 -12.15 19.38 11.03
C CYS A 237 -11.83 18.23 10.10
N PHE A 238 -10.64 17.64 10.24
CA PHE A 238 -10.29 16.43 9.50
C PHE A 238 -11.10 15.23 10.00
N TRP A 239 -11.72 14.52 9.08
CA TRP A 239 -12.48 13.31 9.34
C TRP A 239 -12.01 12.17 8.46
N VAL A 240 -12.19 10.95 8.94
CA VAL A 240 -12.18 9.71 8.17
C VAL A 240 -13.59 9.12 8.21
N GLY A 241 -14.14 8.79 7.05
CA GLY A 241 -15.46 8.19 6.91
C GLY A 241 -16.65 9.14 7.02
N TYR A 242 -16.42 10.44 7.17
CA TYR A 242 -17.44 11.45 7.39
C TYR A 242 -16.96 12.86 6.98
N SER A 243 -17.86 13.83 6.84
CA SER A 243 -17.48 15.25 6.72
C SER A 243 -18.18 16.17 7.73
N TYR A 244 -19.47 16.46 7.56
CA TYR A 244 -20.18 17.38 8.47
C TYR A 244 -21.69 17.12 8.58
N LYS A 245 -22.21 16.11 7.87
CA LYS A 245 -23.64 15.72 7.89
C LYS A 245 -23.78 14.21 7.83
N ASP A 246 -24.85 13.71 8.40
CA ASP A 246 -25.13 12.27 8.48
C ASP A 246 -25.38 11.58 7.12
N ASP A 247 -25.72 12.36 6.08
CA ASP A 247 -25.84 11.88 4.69
C ASP A 247 -24.48 11.79 3.95
N ARG A 248 -23.36 11.90 4.68
CA ARG A 248 -21.99 11.93 4.15
C ARG A 248 -21.12 10.76 4.61
N TYR A 249 -21.69 9.85 5.40
CA TYR A 249 -20.95 8.68 5.87
C TYR A 249 -20.46 7.81 4.71
N PHE A 250 -19.22 7.33 4.84
CA PHE A 250 -18.72 6.25 4.02
C PHE A 250 -19.31 4.92 4.48
N ASP A 251 -19.64 4.04 3.54
CA ASP A 251 -20.10 2.67 3.81
C ASP A 251 -19.02 1.67 3.40
N GLY A 252 -18.23 1.20 4.36
CA GLY A 252 -17.14 0.28 4.07
C GLY A 252 -16.15 0.08 5.20
N VAL A 253 -15.05 -0.56 4.84
CA VAL A 253 -13.90 -0.79 5.73
C VAL A 253 -12.71 0.07 5.30
N VAL A 254 -11.91 0.50 6.26
CA VAL A 254 -10.72 1.34 6.07
C VAL A 254 -9.51 0.73 6.74
N SER A 255 -8.36 1.02 6.19
CA SER A 255 -7.04 0.68 6.71
C SER A 255 -6.00 1.66 6.15
N GLU A 256 -4.78 1.69 6.71
CA GLU A 256 -3.62 2.38 6.15
C GLU A 256 -3.90 3.85 5.72
N VAL A 257 -4.48 4.64 6.62
CA VAL A 257 -4.73 6.07 6.39
C VAL A 257 -3.49 6.88 6.72
N ARG A 258 -3.02 7.71 5.78
CA ARG A 258 -1.76 8.45 5.92
C ARG A 258 -1.87 9.88 5.43
N ILE A 259 -1.10 10.76 6.06
CA ILE A 259 -0.90 12.16 5.63
C ILE A 259 0.60 12.44 5.58
N TRP A 260 1.04 12.96 4.44
CA TRP A 260 2.41 13.40 4.20
C TRP A 260 2.44 14.93 4.00
N ASN A 261 3.50 15.60 4.44
CA ASN A 261 3.73 17.02 4.17
C ASN A 261 4.56 17.26 2.90
N ARG A 262 4.59 16.27 2.01
CA ARG A 262 5.22 16.32 0.70
C ARG A 262 4.37 15.60 -0.35
N ALA A 263 4.56 15.95 -1.61
CA ALA A 263 3.97 15.23 -2.72
C ALA A 263 4.81 13.97 -3.02
N LEU A 264 4.24 12.78 -2.80
CA LEU A 264 4.88 11.51 -3.17
C LEU A 264 4.96 11.38 -4.69
N THR A 265 6.02 10.75 -5.17
CA THR A 265 6.18 10.40 -6.59
C THR A 265 5.43 9.10 -6.93
N ALA A 266 5.26 8.84 -8.22
CA ALA A 266 4.65 7.59 -8.68
C ALA A 266 5.47 6.36 -8.26
N GLU A 267 6.79 6.46 -8.29
CA GLU A 267 7.73 5.40 -7.91
C GLU A 267 7.60 5.06 -6.42
N GLU A 268 7.46 6.07 -5.56
CA GLU A 268 7.26 5.88 -4.12
C GLU A 268 5.92 5.19 -3.84
N ILE A 269 4.84 5.64 -4.50
CA ILE A 269 3.50 5.04 -4.35
C ILE A 269 3.46 3.60 -4.89
N GLN A 270 4.26 3.29 -5.90
CA GLN A 270 4.37 1.95 -6.50
C GLN A 270 5.39 1.05 -5.81
N ALA A 271 6.11 1.55 -4.81
CA ALA A 271 7.10 0.76 -4.11
C ALA A 271 6.48 -0.51 -3.51
N THR A 272 7.26 -1.56 -3.43
CA THR A 272 6.81 -2.86 -2.90
C THR A 272 6.19 -2.70 -1.52
N ASN A 273 4.99 -3.25 -1.33
CA ASN A 273 4.19 -3.20 -0.09
C ASN A 273 3.72 -1.80 0.34
N HIS A 274 3.95 -0.74 -0.41
CA HIS A 274 3.54 0.62 -0.05
C HIS A 274 2.07 0.73 0.35
N PHE A 275 1.17 -0.02 -0.30
CA PHE A 275 -0.26 0.03 0.02
C PHE A 275 -0.61 -0.55 1.39
N TYR A 276 0.24 -1.41 1.94
CA TYR A 276 -0.05 -2.23 3.11
C TYR A 276 0.80 -1.89 4.32
N THR A 277 1.92 -1.20 4.13
CA THR A 277 2.81 -0.79 5.22
C THR A 277 3.78 0.30 4.78
N ILE A 278 4.12 1.18 5.73
CA ILE A 278 5.16 2.20 5.60
C ILE A 278 5.94 2.23 6.91
N GLU A 279 7.22 2.53 6.84
CA GLU A 279 8.02 2.80 8.04
C GLU A 279 7.51 4.07 8.73
N PRO A 280 7.19 4.00 10.04
CA PRO A 280 6.62 5.12 10.79
C PRO A 280 7.46 6.41 10.79
N GLU A 281 8.78 6.27 10.65
CA GLU A 281 9.75 7.38 10.64
C GLU A 281 10.06 7.87 9.23
N SER A 282 9.27 7.46 8.20
CA SER A 282 9.49 7.90 6.81
C SER A 282 9.45 9.42 6.71
N GLU A 283 10.39 9.98 5.93
CA GLU A 283 10.50 11.42 5.73
C GLU A 283 9.22 12.04 5.19
N GLY A 284 8.69 13.02 5.90
CA GLY A 284 7.47 13.73 5.53
C GLY A 284 6.17 13.04 5.94
N LEU A 285 6.20 11.87 6.55
CA LEU A 285 5.02 11.22 7.12
C LEU A 285 4.62 11.93 8.42
N ILE A 286 3.45 12.62 8.41
CA ILE A 286 2.99 13.43 9.54
C ILE A 286 1.75 12.89 10.23
N ALA A 287 1.08 11.87 9.68
CA ALA A 287 0.08 11.06 10.36
C ALA A 287 -0.01 9.67 9.71
N TYR A 288 -0.20 8.63 10.52
CA TYR A 288 -0.32 7.26 10.05
C TYR A 288 -1.18 6.41 10.97
N TRP A 289 -2.38 6.05 10.52
CA TRP A 289 -3.33 5.22 11.24
C TRP A 289 -3.57 3.93 10.49
N LYS A 290 -3.25 2.80 11.11
CA LYS A 290 -3.38 1.47 10.48
C LYS A 290 -4.80 0.94 10.51
N PHE A 291 -5.57 1.29 11.54
CA PHE A 291 -6.89 0.72 11.81
C PHE A 291 -6.85 -0.80 11.97
N ASP A 292 -5.87 -1.30 12.73
CA ASP A 292 -5.60 -2.72 12.96
C ASP A 292 -5.72 -3.14 14.45
N GLU A 293 -6.29 -2.27 15.31
CA GLU A 293 -6.37 -2.49 16.76
C GLU A 293 -7.25 -3.68 17.17
N GLY A 294 -8.22 -4.06 16.34
CA GLY A 294 -9.11 -5.20 16.58
C GLY A 294 -10.15 -5.01 17.67
N SER A 295 -10.12 -3.91 18.42
CA SER A 295 -11.09 -3.54 19.46
C SER A 295 -10.92 -2.08 19.88
N GLY A 296 -11.95 -1.52 20.53
CA GLY A 296 -11.90 -0.16 21.06
C GLY A 296 -12.22 0.92 20.03
N THR A 297 -12.14 2.17 20.48
CA THR A 297 -12.56 3.38 19.76
C THR A 297 -11.41 4.35 19.49
N VAL A 298 -10.17 3.86 19.46
CA VAL A 298 -8.99 4.65 19.17
C VAL A 298 -8.21 3.97 18.05
N ALA A 299 -7.91 4.70 16.99
CA ALA A 299 -6.90 4.26 16.01
C ALA A 299 -5.60 5.03 16.28
N LYS A 300 -4.53 4.28 16.58
CA LYS A 300 -3.24 4.84 16.99
C LYS A 300 -2.53 5.52 15.83
N ASP A 301 -1.96 6.70 16.07
CA ASP A 301 -1.03 7.34 15.15
C ASP A 301 0.37 6.75 15.31
N TYR A 302 0.84 6.03 14.31
CA TYR A 302 2.18 5.44 14.27
C TYR A 302 3.26 6.41 13.80
N SER A 303 2.88 7.62 13.31
CA SER A 303 3.85 8.64 12.92
C SER A 303 4.49 9.30 14.14
N VAL A 304 5.53 10.08 13.90
CA VAL A 304 6.21 10.89 14.94
C VAL A 304 5.32 11.98 15.55
N SER A 305 4.13 12.25 14.99
CA SER A 305 3.23 13.29 15.46
C SER A 305 2.37 12.86 16.65
N GLY A 306 1.99 11.59 16.72
CA GLY A 306 1.25 11.01 17.83
C GLY A 306 -0.18 11.54 18.02
N TYR A 307 -0.87 11.88 16.93
CA TYR A 307 -2.29 12.30 16.96
C TYR A 307 -3.22 11.11 16.70
N ASP A 308 -3.54 10.36 17.74
CA ASP A 308 -4.49 9.25 17.65
C ASP A 308 -5.85 9.73 17.13
N LEU A 309 -6.54 8.88 16.36
CA LEU A 309 -7.93 9.10 15.97
C LEU A 309 -8.88 8.62 17.06
N THR A 310 -9.86 9.45 17.38
CA THR A 310 -11.04 9.02 18.11
C THR A 310 -12.07 8.50 17.12
N ILE A 311 -12.50 7.25 17.26
CA ILE A 311 -13.63 6.66 16.55
C ILE A 311 -14.87 6.89 17.41
N GLU A 312 -15.92 7.51 16.86
CA GLU A 312 -17.06 7.98 17.66
C GLU A 312 -17.82 6.88 18.38
N LYS A 313 -17.98 5.73 17.73
CA LYS A 313 -18.66 4.54 18.27
C LYS A 313 -17.76 3.33 18.11
N GLU A 314 -17.93 2.32 18.97
CA GLU A 314 -17.23 1.03 18.79
C GLU A 314 -17.49 0.49 17.39
N PRO A 315 -16.47 0.38 16.53
CA PRO A 315 -16.63 -0.12 15.17
C PRO A 315 -16.68 -1.66 15.17
N LYS A 316 -17.16 -2.23 14.06
CA LYS A 316 -16.93 -3.64 13.80
C LYS A 316 -15.52 -3.82 13.24
N TRP A 317 -14.69 -4.54 13.95
CA TRP A 317 -13.38 -4.99 13.48
C TRP A 317 -13.55 -6.26 12.65
N GLU A 318 -12.99 -6.30 11.45
CA GLU A 318 -13.15 -7.41 10.52
C GLU A 318 -11.81 -8.06 10.23
N SER A 319 -11.77 -9.40 10.31
CA SER A 319 -10.58 -10.17 9.91
C SER A 319 -10.46 -10.18 8.38
N VAL A 320 -9.25 -9.96 7.91
CA VAL A 320 -8.91 -9.99 6.48
C VAL A 320 -7.54 -10.65 6.30
N SER A 321 -7.16 -10.88 5.05
CA SER A 321 -5.80 -11.25 4.67
C SER A 321 -5.43 -10.41 3.46
N LEU A 322 -4.51 -9.45 3.65
CA LEU A 322 -4.02 -8.58 2.59
C LEU A 322 -2.49 -8.62 2.52
N PRO A 323 -1.91 -8.54 1.29
CA PRO A 323 -2.58 -8.53 -0.03
C PRO A 323 -3.35 -9.83 -0.34
N GLN A 324 -4.34 -9.71 -1.22
CA GLN A 324 -5.12 -10.86 -1.73
C GLN A 324 -4.56 -11.30 -3.07
#